data_af2c647602b77b9b5a0ffb55c7e0ef67
#
_entry.id   af2c647602b77b9b5a0ffb55c7e0ef67
#
_cell.length_a   1.000
_cell.length_b   1.000
_cell.length_c   1.000
_cell.angle_alpha   90.00
_cell.angle_beta   90.00
_cell.angle_gamma   90.00
#
_symmetry.space_group_name_H-M   'P 1'
#
loop_
_entity.id
_entity.type
_entity.pdbx_description
1 polymer ?
#
loop_
_entity_poly.entity_id
_entity_poly.type
_entity_poly.pdbx_seq_one_letter_code
_entity_poly.pdbx_strand_id
1 'polypeptide(L)'
;MFMIFWLIGLGVLVLLAFIIYYNRFVTLSNRIDNSLSQIDVQLRKRADLVPNLINSVKGYVKHERGVMSEVTKARKEFMTAKNFEGKVKAGAQLQSALGSFFAIAENYPQLKANENFLHLQQELAAIEDKVAYARQHYNDSILSYNNLCKKFPGVMFASIYGKSVKKYLEIPQEARAVPKVEF
;
A
#
# COMPACT_ATOMS: atom_id res chain seq x y z
N MET A 1 -6.49 53.16 -24.20
CA MET A 1 -6.40 51.91 -24.98
C MET A 1 -5.38 50.91 -24.40
N PHE A 2 -4.16 51.29 -24.13
CA PHE A 2 -3.13 50.40 -23.54
C PHE A 2 -3.53 49.74 -22.22
N MET A 3 -4.13 50.43 -21.26
CA MET A 3 -4.60 49.87 -19.99
C MET A 3 -5.58 48.71 -20.14
N ILE A 4 -6.47 48.76 -21.13
CA ILE A 4 -7.47 47.72 -21.38
C ILE A 4 -6.78 46.42 -21.82
N PHE A 5 -5.77 46.48 -22.68
CA PHE A 5 -5.01 45.32 -23.09
C PHE A 5 -4.24 44.67 -21.93
N TRP A 6 -3.71 45.44 -21.00
CA TRP A 6 -3.05 44.94 -19.79
C TRP A 6 -4.04 44.26 -18.85
N LEU A 7 -5.26 44.80 -18.68
CA LEU A 7 -6.31 44.18 -17.86
C LEU A 7 -6.81 42.88 -18.46
N ILE A 8 -6.99 42.86 -19.79
CA ILE A 8 -7.38 41.58 -20.50
C ILE A 8 -6.26 40.55 -20.34
N GLY A 9 -5.01 40.92 -20.57
CA GLY A 9 -3.86 40.02 -20.39
C GLY A 9 -3.76 39.46 -18.98
N LEU A 10 -3.94 40.30 -17.94
CA LEU A 10 -3.98 39.84 -16.55
C LEU A 10 -5.14 38.89 -16.29
N GLY A 11 -6.33 39.18 -16.81
CA GLY A 11 -7.51 38.31 -16.70
C GLY A 11 -7.28 36.92 -17.30
N VAL A 12 -6.68 36.88 -18.51
CA VAL A 12 -6.30 35.60 -19.16
C VAL A 12 -5.27 34.84 -18.32
N LEU A 13 -4.27 35.50 -17.76
CA LEU A 13 -3.23 34.87 -16.94
C LEU A 13 -3.84 34.25 -15.67
N VAL A 14 -4.75 34.97 -15.02
CA VAL A 14 -5.49 34.47 -13.86
C VAL A 14 -6.33 33.25 -14.23
N LEU A 15 -7.07 33.30 -15.34
CA LEU A 15 -7.89 32.18 -15.82
C LEU A 15 -7.02 30.94 -16.09
N LEU A 16 -5.88 31.11 -16.76
CA LEU A 16 -4.93 30.03 -17.03
C LEU A 16 -4.40 29.42 -15.72
N ALA A 17 -4.09 30.25 -14.72
CA ALA A 17 -3.68 29.75 -13.41
C ALA A 17 -4.75 28.86 -12.77
N PHE A 18 -6.03 29.26 -12.80
CA PHE A 18 -7.13 28.45 -12.33
C PHE A 18 -7.18 27.08 -13.02
N ILE A 19 -7.12 27.04 -14.35
CA ILE A 19 -7.16 25.80 -15.12
C ILE A 19 -5.98 24.92 -14.77
N ILE A 20 -4.75 25.45 -14.70
CA ILE A 20 -3.53 24.70 -14.39
C ILE A 20 -3.61 24.09 -12.99
N TYR A 21 -3.98 24.87 -11.97
CA TYR A 21 -4.06 24.38 -10.60
C TYR A 21 -5.19 23.35 -10.42
N TYR A 22 -6.35 23.55 -11.05
CA TYR A 22 -7.42 22.57 -11.07
C TYR A 22 -6.94 21.22 -11.63
N ASN A 23 -6.36 21.23 -12.82
CA ASN A 23 -5.85 20.03 -13.47
C ASN A 23 -4.76 19.35 -12.63
N ARG A 24 -3.90 20.13 -11.95
CA ARG A 24 -2.86 19.60 -11.08
C ARG A 24 -3.45 18.89 -9.85
N PHE A 25 -4.50 19.45 -9.22
CA PHE A 25 -5.22 18.78 -8.14
C PHE A 25 -5.87 17.48 -8.59
N VAL A 26 -6.53 17.48 -9.75
CA VAL A 26 -7.14 16.27 -10.33
C VAL A 26 -6.08 15.20 -10.60
N THR A 27 -4.98 15.56 -11.24
CA THR A 27 -3.90 14.63 -11.57
C THR A 27 -3.29 13.99 -10.31
N LEU A 28 -3.03 14.79 -9.27
CA LEU A 28 -2.49 14.28 -8.01
C LEU A 28 -3.50 13.42 -7.25
N SER A 29 -4.79 13.77 -7.27
CA SER A 29 -5.84 12.92 -6.70
C SER A 29 -5.90 11.56 -7.39
N ASN A 30 -5.95 11.55 -8.72
CA ASN A 30 -5.96 10.31 -9.50
C ASN A 30 -4.70 9.46 -9.27
N ARG A 31 -3.53 10.08 -9.05
CA ARG A 31 -2.29 9.36 -8.71
C ARG A 31 -2.40 8.67 -7.34
N ILE A 32 -3.01 9.33 -6.35
CA ILE A 32 -3.27 8.74 -5.02
C ILE A 32 -4.20 7.53 -5.17
N ASP A 33 -5.31 7.67 -5.90
CA ASP A 33 -6.30 6.60 -6.07
C ASP A 33 -5.70 5.40 -6.83
N ASN A 34 -4.86 5.65 -7.83
CA ASN A 34 -4.12 4.60 -8.54
C ASN A 34 -3.13 3.86 -7.63
N SER A 35 -2.35 4.61 -6.82
CA SER A 35 -1.41 4.01 -5.86
C SER A 35 -2.12 3.14 -4.84
N LEU A 36 -3.29 3.55 -4.38
CA LEU A 36 -4.15 2.83 -3.47
C LEU A 36 -4.64 1.51 -4.09
N SER A 37 -5.06 1.55 -5.36
CA SER A 37 -5.45 0.37 -6.13
C SER A 37 -4.27 -0.61 -6.30
N GLN A 38 -3.05 -0.12 -6.50
CA GLN A 38 -1.86 -0.97 -6.60
C GLN A 38 -1.58 -1.72 -5.29
N ILE A 39 -1.73 -1.06 -4.13
CA ILE A 39 -1.61 -1.74 -2.83
C ILE A 39 -2.65 -2.87 -2.72
N ASP A 40 -3.92 -2.59 -3.03
CA ASP A 40 -4.99 -3.60 -2.97
C ASP A 40 -4.71 -4.81 -3.85
N VAL A 41 -4.23 -4.59 -5.07
CA VAL A 41 -3.84 -5.68 -6.00
C VAL A 41 -2.74 -6.56 -5.43
N GLN A 42 -1.69 -5.97 -4.82
CA GLN A 42 -0.59 -6.78 -4.27
C GLN A 42 -1.02 -7.54 -3.01
N LEU A 43 -1.81 -6.92 -2.13
CA LEU A 43 -2.37 -7.59 -0.95
C LEU A 43 -3.30 -8.75 -1.35
N ARG A 44 -4.09 -8.59 -2.41
CA ARG A 44 -4.94 -9.64 -2.94
C ARG A 44 -4.13 -10.80 -3.52
N LYS A 45 -3.10 -10.51 -4.33
CA LYS A 45 -2.18 -11.54 -4.85
C LYS A 45 -1.58 -12.38 -3.73
N ARG A 46 -1.15 -11.73 -2.61
CA ARG A 46 -0.67 -12.45 -1.42
C ARG A 46 -1.72 -13.40 -0.86
N ALA A 47 -2.96 -12.94 -0.68
CA ALA A 47 -4.05 -13.75 -0.15
C ALA A 47 -4.43 -14.92 -1.09
N ASP A 48 -4.28 -14.73 -2.39
CA ASP A 48 -4.59 -15.74 -3.41
C ASP A 48 -3.54 -16.86 -3.47
N LEU A 49 -2.29 -16.63 -3.02
CA LEU A 49 -1.25 -17.68 -2.92
C LEU A 49 -1.41 -18.56 -1.68
N VAL A 50 -2.13 -18.11 -0.64
CA VAL A 50 -2.28 -18.88 0.61
C VAL A 50 -2.82 -20.29 0.42
N PRO A 51 -3.87 -20.56 -0.39
CA PRO A 51 -4.36 -21.92 -0.60
C PRO A 51 -3.29 -22.85 -1.18
N ASN A 52 -2.49 -22.36 -2.13
CA ASN A 52 -1.41 -23.14 -2.74
C ASN A 52 -0.32 -23.46 -1.71
N LEU A 53 0.04 -22.45 -0.87
CA LEU A 53 0.99 -22.64 0.22
C LEU A 53 0.50 -23.71 1.21
N ILE A 54 -0.74 -23.63 1.68
CA ILE A 54 -1.32 -24.60 2.60
C ILE A 54 -1.36 -26.02 1.98
N ASN A 55 -1.69 -26.12 0.68
CA ASN A 55 -1.73 -27.40 -0.01
C ASN A 55 -0.32 -28.02 -0.16
N SER A 56 0.70 -27.23 -0.43
CA SER A 56 2.08 -27.72 -0.58
C SER A 56 2.66 -28.27 0.72
N VAL A 57 2.15 -27.84 1.89
CA VAL A 57 2.70 -28.25 3.20
C VAL A 57 1.88 -29.33 3.91
N LYS A 58 0.64 -29.59 3.51
CA LYS A 58 -0.26 -30.55 4.19
C LYS A 58 0.35 -31.95 4.42
N GLY A 59 1.21 -32.41 3.51
CA GLY A 59 1.90 -33.70 3.62
C GLY A 59 3.04 -33.75 4.62
N TYR A 60 3.64 -32.61 4.92
CA TYR A 60 4.87 -32.46 5.70
C TYR A 60 4.60 -32.05 7.15
N VAL A 61 3.59 -31.21 7.39
CA VAL A 61 3.33 -30.55 8.67
C VAL A 61 2.02 -31.08 9.25
N LYS A 62 2.08 -32.31 9.82
CA LYS A 62 0.85 -33.00 10.33
C LYS A 62 0.38 -32.45 11.68
N HIS A 63 1.27 -31.92 12.50
CA HIS A 63 0.98 -31.53 13.89
C HIS A 63 0.70 -30.05 14.07
N GLU A 64 1.05 -29.20 13.10
CA GLU A 64 0.96 -27.73 13.18
C GLU A 64 -0.37 -27.18 12.62
N ARG A 65 -1.48 -27.86 12.94
CA ARG A 65 -2.82 -27.43 12.48
C ARG A 65 -3.19 -26.01 12.93
N GLY A 66 -2.67 -25.58 14.08
CA GLY A 66 -2.92 -24.24 14.64
C GLY A 66 -2.48 -23.13 13.72
N VAL A 67 -1.22 -23.18 13.25
CA VAL A 67 -0.64 -22.15 12.40
C VAL A 67 -1.26 -22.10 11.00
N MET A 68 -1.55 -23.27 10.43
CA MET A 68 -2.30 -23.32 9.14
C MET A 68 -3.71 -22.74 9.27
N SER A 69 -4.37 -22.98 10.42
CA SER A 69 -5.66 -22.38 10.72
C SER A 69 -5.59 -20.86 10.87
N GLU A 70 -4.54 -20.36 11.53
CA GLU A 70 -4.29 -18.92 11.72
C GLU A 70 -4.11 -18.21 10.36
N VAL A 71 -3.25 -18.74 9.48
CA VAL A 71 -3.04 -18.19 8.14
C VAL A 71 -4.36 -18.20 7.33
N THR A 72 -5.12 -19.30 7.41
CA THR A 72 -6.41 -19.41 6.71
C THR A 72 -7.44 -18.41 7.25
N LYS A 73 -7.46 -18.18 8.58
CA LYS A 73 -8.34 -17.21 9.24
C LYS A 73 -7.96 -15.78 8.82
N ALA A 74 -6.68 -15.42 8.89
CA ALA A 74 -6.19 -14.11 8.49
C ALA A 74 -6.49 -13.82 7.00
N ARG A 75 -6.34 -14.82 6.12
CA ARG A 75 -6.78 -14.72 4.72
C ARG A 75 -8.28 -14.42 4.61
N LYS A 76 -9.12 -15.13 5.36
CA LYS A 76 -10.57 -14.91 5.35
C LYS A 76 -10.93 -13.49 5.80
N GLU A 77 -10.30 -13.00 6.85
CA GLU A 77 -10.47 -11.63 7.35
C GLU A 77 -10.11 -10.60 6.29
N PHE A 78 -8.99 -10.79 5.58
CA PHE A 78 -8.60 -9.94 4.46
C PHE A 78 -9.65 -9.95 3.34
N MET A 79 -10.11 -11.14 2.92
CA MET A 79 -11.08 -11.28 1.82
C MET A 79 -12.46 -10.71 2.15
N THR A 80 -12.83 -10.63 3.44
CA THR A 80 -14.12 -10.09 3.90
C THR A 80 -14.07 -8.61 4.30
N ALA A 81 -12.89 -8.01 4.33
CA ALA A 81 -12.71 -6.59 4.68
C ALA A 81 -13.40 -5.68 3.65
N LYS A 82 -14.29 -4.79 4.14
CA LYS A 82 -15.17 -3.98 3.28
C LYS A 82 -14.54 -2.67 2.80
N ASN A 83 -13.59 -2.14 3.55
CA ASN A 83 -12.94 -0.87 3.25
C ASN A 83 -11.43 -1.03 3.17
N PHE A 84 -10.76 -0.03 2.59
CA PHE A 84 -9.31 -0.06 2.39
C PHE A 84 -8.52 -0.16 3.70
N GLU A 85 -8.93 0.58 4.72
CA GLU A 85 -8.26 0.57 6.03
C GLU A 85 -8.34 -0.82 6.68
N GLY A 86 -9.51 -1.46 6.62
CA GLY A 86 -9.71 -2.85 7.05
C GLY A 86 -8.85 -3.83 6.26
N LYS A 87 -8.72 -3.66 4.94
CA LYS A 87 -7.83 -4.49 4.11
C LYS A 87 -6.36 -4.33 4.48
N VAL A 88 -5.91 -3.10 4.74
CA VAL A 88 -4.52 -2.85 5.18
C VAL A 88 -4.24 -3.53 6.52
N LYS A 89 -5.17 -3.41 7.49
CA LYS A 89 -5.06 -4.06 8.81
C LYS A 89 -5.06 -5.59 8.68
N ALA A 90 -6.02 -6.15 7.96
CA ALA A 90 -6.11 -7.59 7.75
C ALA A 90 -4.92 -8.13 6.91
N GLY A 91 -4.41 -7.33 5.97
CA GLY A 91 -3.19 -7.65 5.22
C GLY A 91 -1.94 -7.73 6.10
N ALA A 92 -1.82 -6.85 7.10
CA ALA A 92 -0.74 -6.92 8.09
C ALA A 92 -0.88 -8.17 8.99
N GLN A 93 -2.10 -8.52 9.41
CA GLN A 93 -2.35 -9.75 10.17
C GLN A 93 -1.99 -11.00 9.35
N LEU A 94 -2.35 -11.04 8.07
CA LEU A 94 -1.97 -12.14 7.17
C LEU A 94 -0.45 -12.25 7.03
N GLN A 95 0.26 -11.12 6.95
CA GLN A 95 1.71 -11.10 6.89
C GLN A 95 2.34 -11.68 8.16
N SER A 96 1.87 -11.27 9.35
CA SER A 96 2.33 -11.81 10.62
C SER A 96 2.09 -13.32 10.71
N ALA A 97 0.91 -13.79 10.33
CA ALA A 97 0.58 -15.22 10.30
C ALA A 97 1.48 -16.01 9.33
N LEU A 98 1.79 -15.46 8.15
CA LEU A 98 2.73 -16.05 7.21
C LEU A 98 4.16 -16.08 7.76
N GLY A 99 4.59 -15.04 8.47
CA GLY A 99 5.89 -15.02 9.15
C GLY A 99 6.02 -16.13 10.20
N SER A 100 5.00 -16.29 11.07
CA SER A 100 4.95 -17.39 12.04
C SER A 100 4.94 -18.76 11.35
N PHE A 101 4.22 -18.90 10.24
CA PHE A 101 4.17 -20.10 9.45
C PHE A 101 5.54 -20.46 8.87
N PHE A 102 6.27 -19.51 8.28
CA PHE A 102 7.62 -19.76 7.75
C PHE A 102 8.63 -20.08 8.84
N ALA A 103 8.55 -19.42 10.00
CA ALA A 103 9.42 -19.74 11.15
C ALA A 103 9.26 -21.20 11.62
N ILE A 104 8.02 -21.72 11.62
CA ILE A 104 7.78 -23.13 11.95
C ILE A 104 8.24 -24.06 10.83
N ALA A 105 8.06 -23.68 9.56
CA ALA A 105 8.51 -24.46 8.41
C ALA A 105 10.04 -24.69 8.41
N GLU A 106 10.81 -23.83 9.06
CA GLU A 106 12.26 -24.01 9.23
C GLU A 106 12.64 -25.28 9.99
N ASN A 107 11.77 -25.79 10.85
CA ASN A 107 11.97 -27.05 11.59
C ASN A 107 11.72 -28.32 10.74
N TYR A 108 11.30 -28.16 9.47
CA TYR A 108 10.97 -29.26 8.57
C TYR A 108 11.91 -29.29 7.34
N PRO A 109 13.10 -29.94 7.42
CA PRO A 109 14.08 -29.92 6.32
C PRO A 109 13.56 -30.44 4.99
N GLN A 110 12.67 -31.43 5.01
CA GLN A 110 12.06 -31.99 3.80
C GLN A 110 11.14 -30.97 3.09
N LEU A 111 10.47 -30.10 3.85
CA LEU A 111 9.65 -29.01 3.29
C LEU A 111 10.54 -27.93 2.69
N LYS A 112 11.65 -27.57 3.35
CA LYS A 112 12.63 -26.61 2.81
C LYS A 112 13.26 -27.08 1.51
N ALA A 113 13.39 -28.38 1.27
CA ALA A 113 13.91 -28.92 0.02
C ALA A 113 12.83 -29.04 -1.09
N ASN A 114 11.55 -28.77 -0.79
CA ASN A 114 10.49 -28.86 -1.76
C ASN A 114 10.48 -27.62 -2.67
N GLU A 115 10.69 -27.83 -3.98
CA GLU A 115 10.79 -26.76 -4.98
C GLU A 115 9.52 -25.88 -5.05
N ASN A 116 8.33 -26.47 -4.94
CA ASN A 116 7.07 -25.70 -4.96
C ASN A 116 6.94 -24.80 -3.74
N PHE A 117 7.39 -25.26 -2.57
CA PHE A 117 7.40 -24.45 -1.35
C PHE A 117 8.38 -23.29 -1.45
N LEU A 118 9.60 -23.55 -1.94
CA LEU A 118 10.61 -22.50 -2.17
C LEU A 118 10.13 -21.46 -3.16
N HIS A 119 9.51 -21.88 -4.26
CA HIS A 119 8.95 -20.97 -5.25
C HIS A 119 7.85 -20.08 -4.64
N LEU A 120 6.91 -20.66 -3.86
CA LEU A 120 5.86 -19.89 -3.20
C LEU A 120 6.42 -18.92 -2.15
N GLN A 121 7.46 -19.31 -1.42
CA GLN A 121 8.15 -18.43 -0.48
C GLN A 121 8.79 -17.23 -1.19
N GLN A 122 9.47 -17.47 -2.32
CA GLN A 122 10.05 -16.41 -3.15
C GLN A 122 8.99 -15.48 -3.74
N GLU A 123 7.88 -16.03 -4.24
CA GLU A 123 6.77 -15.22 -4.74
C GLU A 123 6.16 -14.34 -3.63
N LEU A 124 5.96 -14.88 -2.44
CA LEU A 124 5.43 -14.13 -1.29
C LEU A 124 6.40 -13.03 -0.85
N ALA A 125 7.71 -13.29 -0.83
CA ALA A 125 8.72 -12.28 -0.55
C ALA A 125 8.72 -11.17 -1.62
N ALA A 126 8.66 -11.52 -2.90
CA ALA A 126 8.56 -10.55 -3.99
C ALA A 126 7.27 -9.69 -3.94
N ILE A 127 6.16 -10.27 -3.47
CA ILE A 127 4.91 -9.51 -3.26
C ILE A 127 5.08 -8.55 -2.08
N GLU A 128 5.79 -8.94 -1.02
CA GLU A 128 6.07 -8.05 0.12
C GLU A 128 6.82 -6.80 -0.31
N ASP A 129 7.89 -6.98 -1.09
CA ASP A 129 8.66 -5.86 -1.65
C ASP A 129 7.77 -4.94 -2.50
N LYS A 130 6.88 -5.52 -3.31
CA LYS A 130 5.93 -4.75 -4.12
C LYS A 130 4.91 -4.00 -3.27
N VAL A 131 4.44 -4.58 -2.17
CA VAL A 131 3.54 -3.90 -1.21
C VAL A 131 4.26 -2.74 -0.54
N ALA A 132 5.52 -2.94 -0.09
CA ALA A 132 6.33 -1.89 0.51
C ALA A 132 6.55 -0.72 -0.47
N TYR A 133 6.93 -1.02 -1.71
CA TYR A 133 7.09 -0.03 -2.76
C TYR A 133 5.79 0.72 -3.07
N ALA A 134 4.66 0.01 -3.20
CA ALA A 134 3.36 0.62 -3.48
C ALA A 134 2.91 1.55 -2.33
N ARG A 135 3.19 1.20 -1.06
CA ARG A 135 2.94 2.05 0.11
C ARG A 135 3.79 3.32 0.09
N GLN A 136 5.08 3.19 -0.25
CA GLN A 136 5.96 4.35 -0.41
C GLN A 136 5.42 5.29 -1.50
N HIS A 137 5.10 4.75 -2.68
CA HIS A 137 4.57 5.53 -3.79
C HIS A 137 3.23 6.23 -3.46
N TYR A 138 2.37 5.57 -2.65
CA TYR A 138 1.16 6.19 -2.12
C TYR A 138 1.49 7.40 -1.23
N ASN A 139 2.41 7.24 -0.27
CA ASN A 139 2.81 8.32 0.64
C ASN A 139 3.51 9.49 -0.10
N ASP A 140 4.29 9.20 -1.13
CA ASP A 140 4.91 10.23 -1.98
C ASP A 140 3.85 11.01 -2.79
N SER A 141 2.79 10.31 -3.22
CA SER A 141 1.66 10.94 -3.89
C SER A 141 0.86 11.84 -2.93
N ILE A 142 0.64 11.39 -1.69
CA ILE A 142 0.05 12.20 -0.62
C ILE A 142 0.92 13.43 -0.29
N LEU A 143 2.24 13.24 -0.18
CA LEU A 143 3.18 14.35 0.07
C LEU A 143 3.08 15.42 -1.03
N SER A 144 3.06 14.99 -2.29
CA SER A 144 2.95 15.88 -3.45
C SER A 144 1.62 16.65 -3.44
N TYR A 145 0.51 15.98 -3.14
CA TYR A 145 -0.80 16.58 -3.01
C TYR A 145 -0.86 17.58 -1.83
N ASN A 146 -0.36 17.18 -0.65
CA ASN A 146 -0.36 18.01 0.55
C ASN A 146 0.54 19.24 0.37
N ASN A 147 1.66 19.10 -0.32
CA ASN A 147 2.52 20.23 -0.69
C ASN A 147 1.77 21.23 -1.59
N LEU A 148 0.98 20.76 -2.56
CA LEU A 148 0.15 21.64 -3.39
C LEU A 148 -0.92 22.36 -2.56
N CYS A 149 -1.51 21.70 -1.56
CA CYS A 149 -2.48 22.31 -0.66
C CYS A 149 -1.87 23.37 0.28
N LYS A 150 -0.58 23.24 0.64
CA LYS A 150 0.06 24.07 1.68
C LYS A 150 0.95 25.18 1.12
N LYS A 151 1.56 24.98 -0.07
CA LYS A 151 2.51 25.94 -0.66
C LYS A 151 1.81 27.02 -1.48
N PHE A 152 2.33 28.24 -1.45
CA PHE A 152 1.89 29.32 -2.33
C PHE A 152 2.30 29.03 -3.80
N PRO A 153 1.48 29.39 -4.79
CA PRO A 153 0.11 29.90 -4.68
C PRO A 153 -0.97 28.81 -4.54
N GLY A 154 -0.60 27.50 -4.52
CA GLY A 154 -1.50 26.36 -4.45
C GLY A 154 -2.50 26.42 -3.29
N VAL A 155 -2.10 26.97 -2.12
CA VAL A 155 -2.96 27.10 -0.94
C VAL A 155 -4.21 27.96 -1.21
N MET A 156 -4.10 28.98 -2.05
CA MET A 156 -5.24 29.84 -2.43
C MET A 156 -6.23 29.03 -3.29
N PHE A 157 -5.72 28.30 -4.27
CA PHE A 157 -6.55 27.46 -5.14
C PHE A 157 -7.15 26.25 -4.38
N ALA A 158 -6.40 25.67 -3.43
CA ALA A 158 -6.90 24.61 -2.56
C ALA A 158 -8.14 25.09 -1.78
N SER A 159 -8.09 26.28 -1.19
CA SER A 159 -9.21 26.87 -0.48
C SER A 159 -10.42 27.08 -1.39
N ILE A 160 -10.20 27.64 -2.60
CA ILE A 160 -11.28 27.89 -3.57
C ILE A 160 -11.93 26.59 -4.04
N TYR A 161 -11.14 25.54 -4.28
CA TYR A 161 -11.65 24.24 -4.74
C TYR A 161 -12.11 23.31 -3.61
N GLY A 162 -12.11 23.76 -2.36
CA GLY A 162 -12.48 22.93 -1.19
C GLY A 162 -11.57 21.72 -1.00
N LYS A 163 -10.29 21.84 -1.38
CA LYS A 163 -9.29 20.76 -1.23
C LYS A 163 -8.58 20.87 0.11
N SER A 164 -8.50 19.75 0.82
CA SER A 164 -7.83 19.65 2.12
C SER A 164 -6.72 18.61 2.08
N VAL A 165 -5.78 18.72 3.04
CA VAL A 165 -4.69 17.75 3.18
C VAL A 165 -5.22 16.34 3.47
N LYS A 166 -4.55 15.34 2.91
CA LYS A 166 -4.86 13.92 3.08
C LYS A 166 -3.91 13.28 4.09
N LYS A 167 -4.38 12.24 4.78
CA LYS A 167 -3.58 11.49 5.76
C LYS A 167 -2.65 10.51 5.05
N TYR A 168 -1.45 10.35 5.58
CA TYR A 168 -0.51 9.31 5.15
C TYR A 168 -0.98 7.93 5.60
N LEU A 169 -0.56 6.91 4.87
CA LEU A 169 -0.70 5.53 5.31
C LEU A 169 0.38 5.26 6.37
N GLU A 170 -0.05 4.92 7.59
CA GLU A 170 0.88 4.62 8.68
C GLU A 170 1.61 3.30 8.43
N ILE A 171 2.90 3.28 8.71
CA ILE A 171 3.70 2.06 8.76
C ILE A 171 3.42 1.42 10.12
N PRO A 172 3.07 0.11 10.19
CA PRO A 172 2.91 -0.59 11.46
C PRO A 172 4.11 -0.35 12.38
N GLN A 173 3.86 -0.12 13.66
CA GLN A 173 4.92 0.20 14.63
C GLN A 173 5.98 -0.89 14.73
N GLU A 174 5.62 -2.14 14.47
CA GLU A 174 6.51 -3.30 14.44
C GLU A 174 7.64 -3.16 13.40
N ALA A 175 7.37 -2.50 12.27
CA ALA A 175 8.37 -2.21 11.24
C ALA A 175 9.30 -1.03 11.59
N ARG A 176 9.03 -0.29 12.67
CA ARG A 176 9.86 0.82 13.17
C ARG A 176 10.86 0.38 14.24
N ALA A 177 10.73 -0.85 14.76
CA ALA A 177 11.68 -1.36 15.74
C ALA A 177 13.02 -1.60 15.04
N VAL A 178 14.05 -0.85 15.44
CA VAL A 178 15.43 -1.10 15.01
C VAL A 178 15.81 -2.46 15.58
N PRO A 179 16.30 -3.43 14.77
CA PRO A 179 16.79 -4.69 15.28
C PRO A 179 17.92 -4.39 16.29
N LYS A 180 17.78 -4.86 17.53
CA LYS A 180 18.89 -4.86 18.46
C LYS A 180 19.90 -5.89 17.95
N VAL A 181 21.01 -5.42 17.42
CA VAL A 181 22.16 -6.27 17.10
C VAL A 181 22.90 -6.45 18.43
N GLU A 182 22.76 -7.61 19.05
CA GLU A 182 23.63 -8.03 20.15
C GLU A 182 24.82 -8.73 19.50
N PHE A 183 26.04 -8.21 19.76
CA PHE A 183 27.31 -8.82 19.37
C PHE A 183 27.78 -9.75 20.46
#